data_8f5c3643a8172058fd2fa26c6fdd1095
#
_entry.id   8f5c3643a8172058fd2fa26c6fdd1095
#
_cell.length_a   1.000
_cell.length_b   1.000
_cell.length_c   1.000
_cell.angle_alpha   90.00
_cell.angle_beta   90.00
_cell.angle_gamma   90.00
#
_symmetry.space_group_name_H-M   'P 1'
#
loop_
_entity.id
_entity.type
_entity.pdbx_description
1 polymer ?
#
loop_
_entity_poly.entity_id
_entity_poly.type
_entity_poly.pdbx_seq_one_letter_code
_entity_poly.pdbx_strand_id
1 'polypeptide(L)'
;MDARFDGRTVLVAGLGVSGRAAAQVLADRGAHVVTFDDRAPEADHRDVAAFLAGDGLAEVDLVVASPGLPPHHPLLAAARERGVPAWSEVELAWQVRVPRDGGGGEAAPWLAVTGTNGKTTTVGMLESILRAAGRRAPAVGNVGTPVVLAAVDPQVDVLAVELSSFQLHLTHSMSPQAAAVLNVAPDHLDWHGSLEAYAADKGRIFERTQVACVYNAADPLTAELVREADVVDGAVAVGFTLGTPAVGQVGLVDDVLVDRGFARLRHTHAAELGTLADLAQLAGPDGAVPPHVVRNALAAAALALAHGVDPVHVRDGLRAFAPGAHRIVTVGRVDGVAYVDDSKATNAHAAAASLAAFGEASVVWVAGGLAKGATFDELVRARRDRLRGVVLIGVDRAPLRDALARHAPDVPVIEVAAGETEPVMTRAVQEARRLAAGAPAGVPVTVLLAPASASMDQFASYAARGDAFAAAVRALGADGVSPRDDGPEATP
;
A
#
# COMPACT_ATOMS: atom_id res chain seq x y z
N MET A 1 -3.77 -32.22 12.62
CA MET A 1 -3.90 -31.11 13.58
C MET A 1 -2.49 -30.65 13.94
N ASP A 2 -2.22 -29.35 13.90
CA ASP A 2 -0.91 -28.83 14.30
C ASP A 2 -0.89 -28.81 15.84
N ALA A 3 -0.14 -29.74 16.44
CA ALA A 3 -0.07 -29.95 17.89
C ALA A 3 0.39 -28.69 18.68
N ARG A 4 0.81 -27.64 18.00
CA ARG A 4 1.32 -26.41 18.64
C ARG A 4 0.24 -25.55 19.27
N PHE A 5 -1.01 -25.63 18.82
CA PHE A 5 -2.11 -24.80 19.32
C PHE A 5 -3.19 -25.62 20.05
N ASP A 6 -3.14 -26.96 19.93
CA ASP A 6 -4.11 -27.86 20.58
C ASP A 6 -4.09 -27.67 22.12
N GLY A 7 -5.24 -27.30 22.67
CA GLY A 7 -5.42 -27.02 24.11
C GLY A 7 -4.79 -25.73 24.64
N ARG A 8 -4.17 -24.89 23.79
CA ARG A 8 -3.64 -23.58 24.21
C ARG A 8 -4.74 -22.53 24.22
N THR A 9 -4.68 -21.62 25.18
CA THR A 9 -5.55 -20.45 25.23
C THR A 9 -4.89 -19.28 24.48
N VAL A 10 -5.52 -18.83 23.40
CA VAL A 10 -5.01 -17.72 22.57
C VAL A 10 -5.99 -16.55 22.62
N LEU A 11 -5.51 -15.41 23.06
CA LEU A 11 -6.27 -14.15 23.05
C LEU A 11 -6.09 -13.47 21.68
N VAL A 12 -7.18 -13.34 20.92
CA VAL A 12 -7.22 -12.55 19.70
C VAL A 12 -7.70 -11.13 20.04
N ALA A 13 -6.81 -10.16 19.94
CA ALA A 13 -7.07 -8.76 20.28
C ALA A 13 -7.33 -7.93 19.02
N GLY A 14 -8.57 -7.48 18.86
CA GLY A 14 -9.09 -6.76 17.69
C GLY A 14 -9.74 -7.70 16.68
N LEU A 15 -11.07 -7.56 16.50
CA LEU A 15 -11.90 -8.39 15.62
C LEU A 15 -12.22 -7.70 14.28
N GLY A 16 -11.24 -6.99 13.71
CA GLY A 16 -11.28 -6.60 12.30
C GLY A 16 -11.16 -7.81 11.36
N VAL A 17 -10.95 -7.57 10.07
CA VAL A 17 -10.84 -8.63 9.06
C VAL A 17 -9.75 -9.65 9.40
N SER A 18 -8.54 -9.17 9.75
CA SER A 18 -7.40 -10.03 10.12
C SER A 18 -7.63 -10.79 11.43
N GLY A 19 -8.23 -10.14 12.43
CA GLY A 19 -8.48 -10.79 13.73
C GLY A 19 -9.49 -11.91 13.64
N ARG A 20 -10.59 -11.74 12.90
CA ARG A 20 -11.58 -12.81 12.67
C ARG A 20 -10.95 -13.99 11.92
N ALA A 21 -10.13 -13.72 10.91
CA ALA A 21 -9.41 -14.75 10.17
C ALA A 21 -8.43 -15.52 11.08
N ALA A 22 -7.71 -14.81 11.94
CA ALA A 22 -6.80 -15.42 12.92
C ALA A 22 -7.56 -16.30 13.92
N ALA A 23 -8.69 -15.80 14.47
CA ALA A 23 -9.54 -16.56 15.38
C ALA A 23 -10.06 -17.85 14.75
N GLN A 24 -10.53 -17.79 13.51
CA GLN A 24 -11.00 -18.97 12.76
C GLN A 24 -9.88 -20.00 12.59
N VAL A 25 -8.71 -19.58 12.10
CA VAL A 25 -7.59 -20.47 11.84
C VAL A 25 -7.05 -21.11 13.13
N LEU A 26 -7.06 -20.38 14.26
CA LEU A 26 -6.66 -20.91 15.57
C LEU A 26 -7.68 -21.93 16.09
N ALA A 27 -8.97 -21.65 15.99
CA ALA A 27 -10.03 -22.59 16.38
C ALA A 27 -9.97 -23.87 15.58
N ASP A 28 -9.76 -23.80 14.25
CA ASP A 28 -9.58 -24.97 13.37
C ASP A 28 -8.37 -25.84 13.75
N ARG A 29 -7.42 -25.29 14.55
CA ARG A 29 -6.24 -25.97 15.08
C ARG A 29 -6.35 -26.44 16.52
N GLY A 30 -7.53 -26.35 17.12
CA GLY A 30 -7.82 -26.81 18.47
C GLY A 30 -7.41 -25.86 19.58
N ALA A 31 -7.11 -24.58 19.26
CA ALA A 31 -6.89 -23.56 20.28
C ALA A 31 -8.20 -23.19 20.98
N HIS A 32 -8.13 -22.90 22.27
CA HIS A 32 -9.18 -22.19 22.99
C HIS A 32 -9.01 -20.69 22.70
N VAL A 33 -9.86 -20.16 21.80
CA VAL A 33 -9.78 -18.76 21.37
C VAL A 33 -10.64 -17.90 22.29
N VAL A 34 -10.00 -16.90 22.91
CA VAL A 34 -10.66 -15.82 23.65
C VAL A 34 -10.53 -14.55 22.82
N THR A 35 -11.57 -13.74 22.74
CA THR A 35 -11.60 -12.56 21.89
C THR A 35 -11.72 -11.27 22.70
N PHE A 36 -10.97 -10.23 22.28
CA PHE A 36 -11.06 -8.89 22.83
C PHE A 36 -11.23 -7.86 21.70
N ASP A 37 -12.27 -7.02 21.79
CA ASP A 37 -12.44 -5.86 20.92
C ASP A 37 -13.43 -4.88 21.56
N ASP A 38 -13.07 -3.60 21.69
CA ASP A 38 -13.89 -2.56 22.33
C ASP A 38 -15.13 -2.16 21.50
N ARG A 39 -15.14 -2.48 20.20
CA ARG A 39 -16.20 -2.11 19.24
C ARG A 39 -17.04 -3.27 18.75
N ALA A 40 -16.46 -4.46 18.67
CA ALA A 40 -17.16 -5.64 18.16
C ALA A 40 -18.12 -6.20 19.23
N PRO A 41 -19.44 -6.22 18.98
CA PRO A 41 -20.41 -6.68 19.98
C PRO A 41 -20.30 -8.17 20.29
N GLU A 42 -19.74 -8.96 19.39
CA GLU A 42 -19.53 -10.41 19.53
C GLU A 42 -18.26 -10.78 20.29
N ALA A 43 -17.39 -9.83 20.66
CA ALA A 43 -16.19 -10.11 21.44
C ALA A 43 -16.54 -10.59 22.85
N ASP A 44 -15.79 -11.60 23.36
CA ASP A 44 -15.95 -12.13 24.73
C ASP A 44 -15.67 -11.04 25.76
N HIS A 45 -14.69 -10.18 25.49
CA HIS A 45 -14.29 -9.06 26.33
C HIS A 45 -14.25 -7.75 25.52
N ARG A 46 -14.77 -6.67 26.12
CA ARG A 46 -14.88 -5.35 25.47
C ARG A 46 -14.29 -4.21 26.30
N ASP A 47 -14.04 -4.44 27.55
CA ASP A 47 -13.45 -3.48 28.48
C ASP A 47 -12.07 -3.99 28.91
N VAL A 48 -11.02 -3.32 28.50
CA VAL A 48 -9.64 -3.70 28.78
C VAL A 48 -9.32 -3.59 30.27
N ALA A 49 -9.88 -2.59 30.98
CA ALA A 49 -9.63 -2.40 32.40
C ALA A 49 -10.28 -3.52 33.21
N ALA A 50 -11.53 -3.87 32.91
CA ALA A 50 -12.24 -4.99 33.54
C ALA A 50 -11.55 -6.33 33.26
N PHE A 51 -11.10 -6.56 31.99
CA PHE A 51 -10.38 -7.77 31.61
C PHE A 51 -9.07 -7.95 32.39
N LEU A 52 -8.27 -6.88 32.49
CA LEU A 52 -7.00 -6.91 33.24
C LEU A 52 -7.19 -7.00 34.76
N ALA A 53 -8.20 -6.31 35.31
CA ALA A 53 -8.54 -6.38 36.75
C ALA A 53 -9.05 -7.77 37.15
N GLY A 54 -9.72 -8.49 36.26
CA GLY A 54 -10.17 -9.87 36.42
C GLY A 54 -9.09 -10.91 36.17
N ASP A 55 -7.82 -10.53 36.05
CA ASP A 55 -6.67 -11.39 35.73
C ASP A 55 -6.82 -12.14 34.38
N GLY A 56 -7.45 -11.49 33.42
CA GLY A 56 -7.80 -12.09 32.12
C GLY A 56 -6.62 -12.64 31.28
N LEU A 57 -5.37 -12.30 31.65
CA LEU A 57 -4.17 -12.87 31.04
C LEU A 57 -3.58 -14.08 31.78
N ALA A 58 -4.16 -14.52 32.89
CA ALA A 58 -3.56 -15.59 33.73
C ALA A 58 -3.43 -16.93 33.00
N GLU A 59 -4.41 -17.24 32.15
CA GLU A 59 -4.47 -18.52 31.39
C GLU A 59 -4.17 -18.32 29.89
N VAL A 60 -3.69 -17.13 29.48
CA VAL A 60 -3.39 -16.83 28.09
C VAL A 60 -1.96 -17.21 27.76
N ASP A 61 -1.79 -18.14 26.82
CA ASP A 61 -0.48 -18.61 26.34
C ASP A 61 0.10 -17.69 25.26
N LEU A 62 -0.76 -16.96 24.51
CA LEU A 62 -0.39 -16.15 23.36
C LEU A 62 -1.43 -15.06 23.11
N VAL A 63 -0.97 -13.86 22.79
CA VAL A 63 -1.82 -12.79 22.25
C VAL A 63 -1.58 -12.68 20.75
N VAL A 64 -2.63 -12.73 19.93
CA VAL A 64 -2.58 -12.37 18.51
C VAL A 64 -3.26 -11.02 18.34
N ALA A 65 -2.47 -9.99 18.03
CA ALA A 65 -2.94 -8.61 17.98
C ALA A 65 -3.22 -8.15 16.55
N SER A 66 -4.38 -7.52 16.36
CA SER A 66 -4.73 -6.81 15.13
C SER A 66 -3.80 -5.59 14.94
N PRO A 67 -3.44 -5.22 13.69
CA PRO A 67 -2.62 -4.03 13.39
C PRO A 67 -3.20 -2.71 13.93
N GLY A 68 -4.49 -2.69 14.26
CA GLY A 68 -5.15 -1.51 14.84
C GLY A 68 -4.77 -1.21 16.30
N LEU A 69 -4.20 -2.17 17.04
CA LEU A 69 -3.77 -1.97 18.43
C LEU A 69 -2.36 -1.35 18.46
N PRO A 70 -2.19 -0.13 19.02
CA PRO A 70 -0.87 0.48 19.08
C PRO A 70 0.01 -0.22 20.15
N PRO A 71 1.35 -0.14 20.06
CA PRO A 71 2.29 -0.81 20.99
C PRO A 71 2.07 -0.45 22.46
N HIS A 72 1.58 0.76 22.71
CA HIS A 72 1.29 1.27 24.07
C HIS A 72 -0.11 0.91 24.57
N HIS A 73 -0.87 0.09 23.84
CA HIS A 73 -2.19 -0.37 24.30
C HIS A 73 -2.06 -1.13 25.61
N PRO A 74 -2.91 -0.86 26.64
CA PRO A 74 -2.77 -1.45 27.98
C PRO A 74 -2.69 -2.98 27.97
N LEU A 75 -3.43 -3.64 27.08
CA LEU A 75 -3.41 -5.10 26.94
C LEU A 75 -2.03 -5.62 26.47
N LEU A 76 -1.39 -4.98 25.51
CA LEU A 76 -0.06 -5.37 25.02
C LEU A 76 1.03 -5.06 26.05
N ALA A 77 0.89 -3.94 26.78
CA ALA A 77 1.78 -3.61 27.88
C ALA A 77 1.70 -4.67 29.01
N ALA A 78 0.49 -5.04 29.43
CA ALA A 78 0.27 -6.06 30.45
C ALA A 78 0.75 -7.46 30.00
N ALA A 79 0.54 -7.84 28.74
CA ALA A 79 1.06 -9.10 28.19
C ALA A 79 2.59 -9.14 28.26
N ARG A 80 3.26 -8.06 27.85
CA ARG A 80 4.73 -7.94 27.93
C ARG A 80 5.24 -8.02 29.37
N GLU A 81 4.60 -7.34 30.32
CA GLU A 81 4.98 -7.37 31.75
C GLU A 81 4.85 -8.78 32.36
N ARG A 82 3.89 -9.56 31.87
CA ARG A 82 3.67 -10.95 32.32
C ARG A 82 4.46 -11.99 31.52
N GLY A 83 5.21 -11.57 30.50
CA GLY A 83 5.95 -12.47 29.64
C GLY A 83 5.08 -13.29 28.69
N VAL A 84 3.80 -12.89 28.46
CA VAL A 84 2.92 -13.51 27.47
C VAL A 84 3.35 -13.02 26.08
N PRO A 85 3.73 -13.92 25.15
CA PRO A 85 4.14 -13.53 23.81
C PRO A 85 3.00 -12.86 23.05
N ALA A 86 3.35 -11.85 22.23
CA ALA A 86 2.41 -11.17 21.35
C ALA A 86 2.87 -11.29 19.90
N TRP A 87 1.97 -11.73 19.02
CA TRP A 87 2.19 -11.91 17.60
C TRP A 87 1.25 -11.03 16.79
N SER A 88 1.68 -10.65 15.58
CA SER A 88 0.77 -10.17 14.56
C SER A 88 0.05 -11.35 13.88
N GLU A 89 -1.01 -11.06 13.12
CA GLU A 89 -1.65 -12.04 12.23
C GLU A 89 -0.64 -12.60 11.21
N VAL A 90 0.35 -11.80 10.80
CA VAL A 90 1.42 -12.20 9.88
C VAL A 90 2.35 -13.23 10.53
N GLU A 91 2.73 -13.03 11.78
CA GLU A 91 3.52 -14.04 12.52
C GLU A 91 2.72 -15.33 12.69
N LEU A 92 1.45 -15.24 13.06
CA LEU A 92 0.57 -16.41 13.12
C LEU A 92 0.53 -17.13 11.77
N ALA A 93 0.30 -16.40 10.68
CA ALA A 93 0.27 -16.94 9.33
C ALA A 93 1.58 -17.68 8.99
N TRP A 94 2.73 -17.09 9.37
CA TRP A 94 4.03 -17.73 9.16
C TRP A 94 4.16 -19.04 9.94
N GLN A 95 3.64 -19.10 11.16
CA GLN A 95 3.72 -20.28 12.03
C GLN A 95 2.78 -21.41 11.59
N VAL A 96 1.63 -21.09 11.00
CA VAL A 96 0.59 -22.07 10.62
C VAL A 96 0.61 -22.50 9.16
N ARG A 97 1.63 -22.09 8.38
CA ARG A 97 1.76 -22.46 6.96
C ARG A 97 1.67 -23.95 6.75
N VAL A 98 0.99 -24.33 5.68
CA VAL A 98 0.87 -25.72 5.26
C VAL A 98 1.75 -26.00 4.04
N PRO A 99 2.20 -27.24 3.84
CA PRO A 99 2.85 -27.65 2.60
C PRO A 99 1.93 -27.40 1.39
N ARG A 100 2.47 -26.84 0.32
CA ARG A 100 1.76 -26.64 -0.94
C ARG A 100 1.65 -27.94 -1.74
N ASP A 101 0.61 -28.06 -2.54
CA ASP A 101 0.42 -29.19 -3.46
C ASP A 101 1.58 -29.25 -4.46
N GLY A 102 2.19 -30.43 -4.60
CA GLY A 102 3.35 -30.63 -5.47
C GLY A 102 4.66 -30.00 -4.98
N GLY A 103 4.68 -29.37 -3.80
CA GLY A 103 5.84 -28.66 -3.23
C GLY A 103 6.84 -29.54 -2.46
N GLY A 104 6.74 -30.86 -2.50
CA GLY A 104 7.68 -31.74 -1.81
C GLY A 104 7.70 -31.62 -0.28
N GLY A 105 6.64 -31.09 0.32
CA GLY A 105 6.54 -30.82 1.76
C GLY A 105 6.84 -29.36 2.15
N GLU A 106 7.21 -28.51 1.20
CA GLU A 106 7.47 -27.10 1.45
C GLU A 106 6.19 -26.25 1.35
N ALA A 107 6.06 -25.27 2.24
CA ALA A 107 5.01 -24.25 2.16
C ALA A 107 5.28 -23.26 1.00
N ALA A 108 4.24 -22.55 0.56
CA ALA A 108 4.37 -21.51 -0.44
C ALA A 108 5.40 -20.45 0.00
N PRO A 109 6.40 -20.09 -0.83
CA PRO A 109 7.32 -19.00 -0.52
C PRO A 109 6.61 -17.66 -0.52
N TRP A 110 7.11 -16.70 0.28
CA TRP A 110 6.58 -15.36 0.37
C TRP A 110 7.49 -14.37 -0.34
N LEU A 111 6.90 -13.53 -1.20
CA LEU A 111 7.52 -12.36 -1.79
C LEU A 111 6.88 -11.14 -1.13
N ALA A 112 7.58 -10.53 -0.18
CA ALA A 112 7.01 -9.56 0.73
C ALA A 112 7.33 -8.11 0.31
N VAL A 113 6.36 -7.21 0.44
CA VAL A 113 6.50 -5.79 0.08
C VAL A 113 6.04 -4.90 1.22
N THR A 114 6.88 -3.94 1.62
CA THR A 114 6.50 -2.83 2.47
C THR A 114 7.00 -1.49 1.90
N GLY A 115 6.64 -0.41 2.54
CA GLY A 115 7.01 0.96 2.20
C GLY A 115 5.95 1.94 2.70
N THR A 116 6.23 3.21 2.68
CA THR A 116 5.21 4.22 2.97
C THR A 116 4.17 4.22 1.85
N ASN A 117 4.60 4.27 0.60
CA ASN A 117 3.75 4.32 -0.59
C ASN A 117 4.12 3.23 -1.62
N GLY A 118 3.21 2.95 -2.56
CA GLY A 118 3.45 2.05 -3.68
C GLY A 118 3.16 0.57 -3.42
N LYS A 119 3.01 0.14 -2.17
CA LYS A 119 2.85 -1.28 -1.77
C LYS A 119 1.82 -2.04 -2.60
N THR A 120 0.58 -1.59 -2.61
CA THR A 120 -0.53 -2.31 -3.28
C THR A 120 -0.34 -2.37 -4.80
N THR A 121 0.21 -1.31 -5.41
CA THR A 121 0.53 -1.31 -6.84
C THR A 121 1.65 -2.31 -7.13
N THR A 122 2.70 -2.33 -6.32
CA THR A 122 3.83 -3.26 -6.49
C THR A 122 3.39 -4.71 -6.31
N VAL A 123 2.60 -5.01 -5.27
CA VAL A 123 2.08 -6.37 -5.02
C VAL A 123 1.13 -6.81 -6.14
N GLY A 124 0.27 -5.91 -6.65
CA GLY A 124 -0.59 -6.20 -7.78
C GLY A 124 0.19 -6.45 -9.09
N MET A 125 1.25 -5.67 -9.35
CA MET A 125 2.16 -5.92 -10.48
C MET A 125 2.88 -7.27 -10.29
N LEU A 126 3.35 -7.57 -9.09
CA LEU A 126 3.98 -8.84 -8.77
C LEU A 126 3.03 -10.02 -8.97
N GLU A 127 1.79 -9.93 -8.47
CA GLU A 127 0.74 -10.94 -8.73
C GLU A 127 0.51 -11.15 -10.23
N SER A 128 0.43 -10.07 -11.00
CA SER A 128 0.25 -10.14 -12.46
C SER A 128 1.42 -10.82 -13.16
N ILE A 129 2.66 -10.52 -12.76
CA ILE A 129 3.88 -11.17 -13.28
C ILE A 129 3.89 -12.67 -12.95
N LEU A 130 3.61 -13.02 -11.69
CA LEU A 130 3.60 -14.42 -11.25
C LEU A 130 2.49 -15.21 -11.96
N ARG A 131 1.33 -14.59 -12.17
CA ARG A 131 0.23 -15.18 -12.94
C ARG A 131 0.61 -15.39 -14.42
N ALA A 132 1.31 -14.43 -15.04
CA ALA A 132 1.85 -14.58 -16.39
C ALA A 132 2.87 -15.74 -16.49
N ALA A 133 3.57 -16.03 -15.39
CA ALA A 133 4.45 -17.20 -15.27
C ALA A 133 3.69 -18.50 -14.89
N GLY A 134 2.36 -18.51 -14.95
CA GLY A 134 1.53 -19.68 -14.67
C GLY A 134 1.41 -20.06 -13.19
N ARG A 135 1.70 -19.13 -12.24
CA ARG A 135 1.63 -19.39 -10.79
C ARG A 135 0.29 -18.96 -10.20
N ARG A 136 -0.24 -19.75 -9.27
CA ARG A 136 -1.32 -19.32 -8.37
C ARG A 136 -0.70 -18.49 -7.24
N ALA A 137 -0.73 -17.19 -7.42
CA ALA A 137 0.00 -16.24 -6.61
C ALA A 137 -0.89 -15.06 -6.20
N PRO A 138 -1.78 -15.21 -5.20
CA PRO A 138 -2.66 -14.14 -4.78
C PRO A 138 -1.89 -13.02 -4.09
N ALA A 139 -2.34 -11.78 -4.31
CA ALA A 139 -1.95 -10.62 -3.52
C ALA A 139 -2.72 -10.63 -2.19
N VAL A 140 -2.00 -10.63 -1.06
CA VAL A 140 -2.56 -10.85 0.28
C VAL A 140 -1.94 -9.95 1.34
N GLY A 141 -2.52 -9.92 2.53
CA GLY A 141 -2.00 -9.25 3.71
C GLY A 141 -2.71 -7.94 4.03
N ASN A 142 -2.01 -6.81 3.93
CA ASN A 142 -2.63 -5.48 4.13
C ASN A 142 -3.60 -5.10 2.99
N VAL A 143 -3.71 -5.94 1.99
CA VAL A 143 -4.64 -5.86 0.85
C VAL A 143 -5.22 -7.24 0.57
N GLY A 144 -6.40 -7.29 -0.02
CA GLY A 144 -7.04 -8.56 -0.39
C GLY A 144 -7.40 -9.43 0.82
N THR A 145 -7.11 -10.71 0.70
CA THR A 145 -7.37 -11.72 1.76
C THR A 145 -6.33 -11.60 2.88
N PRO A 146 -6.70 -11.76 4.16
CA PRO A 146 -5.74 -11.89 5.25
C PRO A 146 -4.70 -12.99 4.96
N VAL A 147 -3.43 -12.70 5.26
CA VAL A 147 -2.34 -13.62 4.89
C VAL A 147 -2.48 -14.99 5.57
N VAL A 148 -3.06 -15.04 6.77
CA VAL A 148 -3.27 -16.29 7.52
C VAL A 148 -4.18 -17.28 6.79
N LEU A 149 -5.17 -16.80 6.05
CA LEU A 149 -6.05 -17.67 5.25
C LEU A 149 -5.34 -18.23 4.01
N ALA A 150 -4.54 -17.40 3.34
CA ALA A 150 -3.79 -17.83 2.17
C ALA A 150 -2.62 -18.75 2.53
N ALA A 151 -2.02 -18.56 3.70
CA ALA A 151 -0.92 -19.38 4.21
C ALA A 151 -1.32 -20.84 4.52
N VAL A 152 -2.63 -21.08 4.71
CA VAL A 152 -3.19 -22.42 4.96
C VAL A 152 -3.87 -23.05 3.74
N ASP A 153 -3.79 -22.40 2.57
CA ASP A 153 -4.28 -22.93 1.30
C ASP A 153 -3.15 -23.70 0.58
N PRO A 154 -3.21 -25.05 0.48
CA PRO A 154 -2.17 -25.84 -0.17
C PRO A 154 -2.10 -25.63 -1.69
N GLN A 155 -3.10 -25.00 -2.27
CA GLN A 155 -3.14 -24.78 -3.72
C GLN A 155 -2.37 -23.53 -4.15
N VAL A 156 -1.90 -22.68 -3.23
CA VAL A 156 -1.10 -21.50 -3.55
C VAL A 156 0.34 -21.88 -3.83
N ASP A 157 0.87 -21.45 -4.99
CA ASP A 157 2.26 -21.72 -5.39
C ASP A 157 3.25 -20.77 -4.71
N VAL A 158 2.88 -19.47 -4.62
CA VAL A 158 3.69 -18.38 -4.04
C VAL A 158 2.77 -17.28 -3.56
N LEU A 159 3.13 -16.60 -2.49
CA LEU A 159 2.36 -15.47 -1.95
C LEU A 159 3.02 -14.14 -2.29
N ALA A 160 2.27 -13.23 -2.91
CA ALA A 160 2.63 -11.82 -3.05
C ALA A 160 2.07 -11.06 -1.84
N VAL A 161 2.92 -10.72 -0.86
CA VAL A 161 2.48 -10.28 0.47
C VAL A 161 2.70 -8.80 0.68
N GLU A 162 1.63 -8.02 0.84
CA GLU A 162 1.71 -6.62 1.28
C GLU A 162 1.73 -6.55 2.80
N LEU A 163 2.74 -5.88 3.37
CA LEU A 163 2.88 -5.71 4.82
C LEU A 163 2.95 -4.23 5.22
N SER A 164 2.15 -3.86 6.21
CA SER A 164 2.27 -2.57 6.90
C SER A 164 3.35 -2.63 7.98
N SER A 165 3.84 -1.45 8.42
CA SER A 165 4.75 -1.36 9.57
C SER A 165 4.09 -1.87 10.87
N PHE A 166 2.77 -1.70 11.00
CA PHE A 166 2.01 -2.20 12.14
C PHE A 166 2.02 -3.73 12.24
N GLN A 167 1.85 -4.41 11.10
CA GLN A 167 1.93 -5.87 11.01
C GLN A 167 3.35 -6.36 11.31
N LEU A 168 4.36 -5.69 10.76
CA LEU A 168 5.77 -6.03 10.95
C LEU A 168 6.24 -5.86 12.39
N HIS A 169 5.65 -4.93 13.17
CA HIS A 169 6.03 -4.65 14.55
C HIS A 169 5.99 -5.89 15.46
N LEU A 170 5.00 -6.76 15.31
CA LEU A 170 4.84 -8.00 16.07
C LEU A 170 5.08 -9.26 15.20
N THR A 171 5.93 -9.14 14.17
CA THR A 171 6.40 -10.24 13.34
C THR A 171 7.83 -10.57 13.74
N HIS A 172 8.13 -11.84 14.06
CA HIS A 172 9.38 -12.22 14.71
C HIS A 172 10.18 -13.28 13.96
N SER A 173 9.52 -14.26 13.33
CA SER A 173 10.18 -15.43 12.75
C SER A 173 10.01 -15.55 11.24
N MET A 174 9.28 -14.63 10.61
CA MET A 174 9.08 -14.60 9.16
C MET A 174 10.45 -14.61 8.44
N SER A 175 10.59 -15.50 7.44
CA SER A 175 11.77 -15.63 6.60
C SER A 175 11.32 -15.67 5.13
N PRO A 176 11.04 -14.49 4.51
CA PRO A 176 10.52 -14.44 3.15
C PRO A 176 11.58 -14.89 2.14
N GLN A 177 11.17 -15.45 1.01
CA GLN A 177 12.10 -15.78 -0.07
C GLN A 177 12.76 -14.51 -0.61
N ALA A 178 11.98 -13.46 -0.85
CA ALA A 178 12.49 -12.14 -1.15
C ALA A 178 11.59 -11.07 -0.54
N ALA A 179 12.17 -9.94 -0.19
CA ALA A 179 11.46 -8.83 0.43
C ALA A 179 11.85 -7.49 -0.20
N ALA A 180 10.91 -6.53 -0.22
CA ALA A 180 11.15 -5.19 -0.75
C ALA A 180 10.70 -4.10 0.22
N VAL A 181 11.56 -3.07 0.42
CA VAL A 181 11.19 -1.79 1.00
C VAL A 181 11.23 -0.72 -0.09
N LEU A 182 10.05 -0.20 -0.46
CA LEU A 182 9.91 0.70 -1.61
C LEU A 182 10.40 2.13 -1.33
N ASN A 183 10.08 2.62 -0.15
CA ASN A 183 10.42 3.95 0.32
C ASN A 183 10.07 4.09 1.80
N VAL A 184 10.73 5.04 2.48
CA VAL A 184 10.40 5.45 3.84
C VAL A 184 10.26 6.97 3.87
N ALA A 185 9.05 7.44 4.21
CA ALA A 185 8.75 8.85 4.39
C ALA A 185 7.90 9.03 5.66
N PRO A 186 7.91 10.19 6.32
CA PRO A 186 7.15 10.41 7.54
C PRO A 186 5.65 10.08 7.37
N ASP A 187 5.17 9.12 8.15
CA ASP A 187 3.78 8.70 8.23
C ASP A 187 3.59 7.94 9.55
N HIS A 188 2.38 7.96 10.11
CA HIS A 188 2.03 7.18 11.32
C HIS A 188 2.95 7.41 12.54
N LEU A 189 3.51 8.62 12.69
CA LEU A 189 4.41 8.95 13.80
C LEU A 189 3.68 8.98 15.15
N ASP A 190 2.39 9.20 15.15
CA ASP A 190 1.49 9.05 16.31
C ASP A 190 1.47 7.63 16.88
N TRP A 191 1.66 6.63 16.03
CA TRP A 191 1.69 5.21 16.40
C TRP A 191 3.11 4.73 16.76
N HIS A 192 4.12 5.09 15.94
CA HIS A 192 5.51 4.61 16.06
C HIS A 192 6.36 5.48 17.00
N GLY A 193 5.94 6.73 17.25
CA GLY A 193 6.67 7.69 18.09
C GLY A 193 7.75 8.47 17.33
N SER A 194 8.47 7.85 16.38
CA SER A 194 9.50 8.52 15.57
C SER A 194 9.63 7.92 14.17
N LEU A 195 10.32 8.64 13.26
CA LEU A 195 10.62 8.15 11.91
C LEU A 195 11.57 6.95 11.96
N GLU A 196 12.54 6.96 12.86
CA GLU A 196 13.51 5.88 13.06
C GLU A 196 12.81 4.59 13.49
N ALA A 197 11.88 4.66 14.46
CA ALA A 197 11.07 3.51 14.89
C ALA A 197 10.17 2.98 13.76
N TYR A 198 9.56 3.89 12.98
CA TYR A 198 8.78 3.54 11.80
C TYR A 198 9.62 2.83 10.73
N ALA A 199 10.83 3.34 10.45
CA ALA A 199 11.78 2.74 9.52
C ALA A 199 12.25 1.37 10.02
N ALA A 200 12.60 1.24 11.30
CA ALA A 200 13.02 -0.01 11.92
C ALA A 200 11.94 -1.10 11.81
N ASP A 201 10.67 -0.75 12.09
CA ASP A 201 9.58 -1.70 11.92
C ASP A 201 9.42 -2.17 10.46
N LYS A 202 9.63 -1.27 9.47
CA LYS A 202 9.66 -1.69 8.06
C LYS A 202 10.87 -2.57 7.73
N GLY A 203 12.03 -2.29 8.32
CA GLY A 203 13.26 -3.05 8.14
C GLY A 203 13.14 -4.51 8.53
N ARG A 204 12.25 -4.85 9.49
CA ARG A 204 11.97 -6.24 9.90
C ARG A 204 11.56 -7.16 8.74
N ILE A 205 11.06 -6.60 7.63
CA ILE A 205 10.71 -7.40 6.44
C ILE A 205 11.93 -8.09 5.83
N PHE A 206 13.13 -7.54 6.03
CA PHE A 206 14.37 -8.09 5.51
C PHE A 206 14.99 -9.17 6.40
N GLU A 207 14.58 -9.24 7.67
CA GLU A 207 15.10 -10.23 8.58
C GLU A 207 14.90 -11.65 8.04
N ARG A 208 15.97 -12.45 8.08
CA ARG A 208 15.95 -13.85 7.59
C ARG A 208 15.53 -14.01 6.13
N THR A 209 15.63 -12.95 5.30
CA THR A 209 15.38 -13.06 3.85
C THR A 209 16.31 -14.09 3.23
N GLN A 210 15.76 -14.99 2.39
CA GLN A 210 16.46 -16.17 1.90
C GLN A 210 17.25 -15.93 0.61
N VAL A 211 16.72 -15.09 -0.31
CA VAL A 211 17.29 -14.91 -1.66
C VAL A 211 17.67 -13.46 -1.94
N ALA A 212 16.75 -12.50 -1.77
CA ALA A 212 17.04 -11.11 -2.13
C ALA A 212 16.30 -10.08 -1.27
N CYS A 213 17.04 -9.07 -0.81
CA CYS A 213 16.52 -7.83 -0.25
C CYS A 213 16.49 -6.75 -1.33
N VAL A 214 15.29 -6.34 -1.74
CA VAL A 214 15.06 -5.35 -2.80
C VAL A 214 14.86 -3.96 -2.17
N TYR A 215 15.62 -2.96 -2.62
CA TYR A 215 15.59 -1.63 -2.03
C TYR A 215 15.65 -0.51 -3.08
N ASN A 216 15.16 0.65 -2.74
CA ASN A 216 15.23 1.84 -3.59
C ASN A 216 16.61 2.49 -3.50
N ALA A 217 17.41 2.39 -4.56
CA ALA A 217 18.76 2.95 -4.59
C ALA A 217 18.80 4.48 -4.45
N ALA A 218 17.68 5.17 -4.70
CA ALA A 218 17.55 6.62 -4.53
C ALA A 218 17.06 7.06 -3.15
N ASP A 219 16.70 6.11 -2.27
CA ASP A 219 16.23 6.37 -0.90
C ASP A 219 17.26 5.85 0.10
N PRO A 220 18.04 6.75 0.77
CA PRO A 220 19.10 6.36 1.69
C PRO A 220 18.62 5.49 2.85
N LEU A 221 17.39 5.72 3.36
CA LEU A 221 16.84 4.94 4.47
C LEU A 221 16.62 3.48 4.06
N THR A 222 16.13 3.22 2.86
CA THR A 222 15.95 1.83 2.39
C THR A 222 17.29 1.12 2.19
N ALA A 223 18.33 1.85 1.75
CA ALA A 223 19.67 1.32 1.61
C ALA A 223 20.33 1.02 2.97
N GLU A 224 20.05 1.82 3.99
CA GLU A 224 20.48 1.57 5.37
C GLU A 224 19.80 0.33 5.94
N LEU A 225 18.49 0.20 5.82
CA LEU A 225 17.75 -0.97 6.29
C LEU A 225 18.27 -2.28 5.69
N VAL A 226 18.62 -2.30 4.41
CA VAL A 226 19.23 -3.50 3.77
C VAL A 226 20.63 -3.79 4.33
N ARG A 227 21.42 -2.77 4.62
CA ARG A 227 22.79 -2.93 5.13
C ARG A 227 22.81 -3.51 6.54
N GLU A 228 21.77 -3.18 7.35
CA GLU A 228 21.63 -3.61 8.73
C GLU A 228 20.87 -4.94 8.88
N ALA A 229 20.27 -5.45 7.78
CA ALA A 229 19.44 -6.64 7.83
C ALA A 229 20.23 -7.91 8.16
N ASP A 230 19.73 -8.69 9.11
CA ASP A 230 20.20 -10.05 9.39
C ASP A 230 19.48 -11.04 8.45
N VAL A 231 20.19 -11.53 7.43
CA VAL A 231 19.66 -12.36 6.35
C VAL A 231 20.25 -13.75 6.34
N VAL A 232 19.65 -14.67 5.60
CA VAL A 232 20.20 -16.02 5.38
C VAL A 232 21.47 -15.91 4.53
N ASP A 233 22.48 -16.72 4.84
CA ASP A 233 23.73 -16.78 4.07
C ASP A 233 23.46 -17.01 2.57
N GLY A 234 24.04 -16.13 1.75
CA GLY A 234 23.85 -16.15 0.31
C GLY A 234 22.75 -15.24 -0.24
N ALA A 235 21.93 -14.67 0.62
CA ALA A 235 20.98 -13.63 0.20
C ALA A 235 21.71 -12.38 -0.31
N VAL A 236 21.15 -11.73 -1.33
CA VAL A 236 21.77 -10.59 -2.00
C VAL A 236 20.94 -9.31 -1.85
N ALA A 237 21.60 -8.16 -1.81
CA ALA A 237 20.95 -6.87 -1.91
C ALA A 237 20.78 -6.47 -3.39
N VAL A 238 19.55 -6.13 -3.81
CA VAL A 238 19.25 -5.72 -5.18
C VAL A 238 18.56 -4.36 -5.19
N GLY A 239 19.26 -3.34 -5.69
CA GLY A 239 18.71 -1.99 -5.81
C GLY A 239 17.80 -1.86 -7.04
N PHE A 240 16.75 -1.02 -6.94
CA PHE A 240 16.06 -0.53 -8.12
C PHE A 240 16.25 0.99 -8.29
N THR A 241 16.37 1.43 -9.55
CA THR A 241 16.67 2.83 -9.90
C THR A 241 15.97 3.26 -11.17
N LEU A 242 15.67 4.56 -11.31
CA LEU A 242 15.16 5.12 -12.57
C LEU A 242 16.27 5.46 -13.57
N GLY A 243 17.53 5.30 -13.19
CA GLY A 243 18.69 5.49 -14.07
C GLY A 243 19.26 4.16 -14.54
N THR A 244 20.37 4.25 -15.29
CA THR A 244 21.15 3.09 -15.74
C THR A 244 21.63 2.28 -14.53
N PRO A 245 21.24 0.98 -14.42
CA PRO A 245 21.57 0.20 -13.25
C PRO A 245 23.04 -0.22 -13.20
N ALA A 246 23.63 -0.15 -12.01
CA ALA A 246 24.88 -0.81 -11.70
C ALA A 246 24.69 -2.33 -11.58
N VAL A 247 25.79 -3.10 -11.50
CA VAL A 247 25.73 -4.52 -11.14
C VAL A 247 25.08 -4.68 -9.76
N GLY A 248 24.13 -5.57 -9.65
CA GLY A 248 23.31 -5.73 -8.44
C GLY A 248 22.06 -4.84 -8.42
N GLN A 249 21.68 -4.25 -9.56
CA GLN A 249 20.49 -3.40 -9.65
C GLN A 249 19.61 -3.77 -10.85
N VAL A 250 18.34 -3.40 -10.76
CA VAL A 250 17.41 -3.29 -11.88
C VAL A 250 17.13 -1.80 -12.15
N GLY A 251 16.91 -1.40 -13.40
CA GLY A 251 16.73 0.03 -13.69
C GLY A 251 16.30 0.31 -15.12
N LEU A 252 16.53 1.52 -15.58
CA LEU A 252 16.21 1.99 -16.93
C LEU A 252 17.49 2.30 -17.73
N VAL A 253 17.46 1.91 -19.02
CA VAL A 253 18.36 2.44 -20.07
C VAL A 253 17.44 2.99 -21.14
N ASP A 254 17.44 4.30 -21.31
CA ASP A 254 16.46 5.04 -22.11
C ASP A 254 15.03 4.71 -21.68
N ASP A 255 14.26 3.98 -22.48
CA ASP A 255 12.90 3.53 -22.21
C ASP A 255 12.79 2.04 -21.88
N VAL A 256 13.93 1.32 -21.79
CA VAL A 256 13.98 -0.12 -21.53
C VAL A 256 14.21 -0.40 -20.05
N LEU A 257 13.35 -1.21 -19.45
CA LEU A 257 13.55 -1.78 -18.11
C LEU A 257 14.55 -2.93 -18.23
N VAL A 258 15.61 -2.89 -17.44
CA VAL A 258 16.71 -3.86 -17.54
C VAL A 258 17.13 -4.43 -16.20
N ASP A 259 17.59 -5.69 -16.22
CA ASP A 259 18.13 -6.42 -15.08
C ASP A 259 19.66 -6.54 -15.17
N ARG A 260 20.34 -6.03 -14.16
CA ARG A 260 21.73 -6.32 -13.80
C ARG A 260 21.86 -6.83 -12.36
N GLY A 261 20.75 -7.22 -11.73
CA GLY A 261 20.69 -7.85 -10.41
C GLY A 261 20.86 -9.36 -10.48
N PHE A 262 20.06 -10.02 -11.29
CA PHE A 262 19.94 -11.47 -11.37
C PHE A 262 20.47 -12.07 -12.66
N ALA A 263 20.56 -11.29 -13.75
CA ALA A 263 20.99 -11.76 -15.06
C ALA A 263 22.34 -12.51 -14.97
N ARG A 264 22.42 -13.67 -15.62
CA ARG A 264 23.62 -14.52 -15.58
C ARG A 264 24.90 -13.80 -16.01
N LEU A 265 24.81 -12.90 -16.99
CA LEU A 265 25.93 -12.11 -17.51
C LEU A 265 25.92 -10.65 -17.00
N ARG A 266 25.33 -10.40 -15.82
CA ARG A 266 25.11 -9.04 -15.27
C ARG A 266 26.35 -8.14 -15.18
N HIS A 267 27.54 -8.70 -15.19
CA HIS A 267 28.80 -7.93 -15.15
C HIS A 267 29.10 -7.26 -16.49
N THR A 268 28.67 -7.82 -17.61
CA THR A 268 28.96 -7.38 -18.98
C THR A 268 27.71 -7.02 -19.78
N HIS A 269 26.55 -7.58 -19.44
CA HIS A 269 25.28 -7.40 -20.14
C HIS A 269 24.16 -7.06 -19.15
N ALA A 270 23.11 -6.46 -19.66
CA ALA A 270 21.83 -6.35 -19.00
C ALA A 270 20.81 -7.24 -19.71
N ALA A 271 19.85 -7.84 -18.96
CA ALA A 271 18.71 -8.52 -19.55
C ALA A 271 17.53 -7.54 -19.67
N GLU A 272 16.86 -7.52 -20.81
CA GLU A 272 15.64 -6.75 -21.01
C GLU A 272 14.48 -7.35 -20.22
N LEU A 273 13.72 -6.50 -19.52
CA LEU A 273 12.52 -6.85 -18.76
C LEU A 273 11.22 -6.32 -19.41
N GLY A 274 11.36 -5.50 -20.42
CA GLY A 274 10.29 -4.78 -21.10
C GLY A 274 10.64 -3.31 -21.30
N THR A 275 9.67 -2.52 -21.75
CA THR A 275 9.82 -1.09 -22.03
C THR A 275 8.78 -0.26 -21.29
N LEU A 276 8.93 1.07 -21.27
CA LEU A 276 7.89 1.97 -20.75
C LEU A 276 6.57 1.83 -21.50
N ALA A 277 6.59 1.40 -22.77
CA ALA A 277 5.38 1.12 -23.56
C ALA A 277 4.57 -0.06 -22.98
N ASP A 278 5.22 -1.00 -22.28
CA ASP A 278 4.54 -2.11 -21.60
C ASP A 278 3.80 -1.67 -20.32
N LEU A 279 3.98 -0.41 -19.93
CA LEU A 279 3.29 0.26 -18.82
C LEU A 279 2.33 1.37 -19.31
N ALA A 280 2.07 1.46 -20.62
CA ALA A 280 1.29 2.57 -21.22
C ALA A 280 -0.14 2.69 -20.65
N GLN A 281 -0.74 1.58 -20.19
CA GLN A 281 -2.05 1.58 -19.51
C GLN A 281 -2.03 2.33 -18.16
N LEU A 282 -0.84 2.64 -17.63
CA LEU A 282 -0.60 3.36 -16.38
C LEU A 282 -0.09 4.79 -16.63
N ALA A 283 -0.06 5.23 -17.90
CA ALA A 283 0.37 6.56 -18.27
C ALA A 283 -0.58 7.64 -17.72
N GLY A 284 0.00 8.76 -17.34
CA GLY A 284 -0.74 9.95 -16.95
C GLY A 284 -1.44 10.61 -18.15
N PRO A 285 -2.18 11.70 -17.91
CA PRO A 285 -2.88 12.44 -18.95
C PRO A 285 -2.00 13.02 -20.06
N ASP A 286 -0.72 13.19 -19.80
CA ASP A 286 0.33 13.62 -20.75
C ASP A 286 0.89 12.46 -21.60
N GLY A 287 0.43 11.23 -21.37
CA GLY A 287 0.91 10.02 -22.03
C GLY A 287 2.21 9.46 -21.44
N ALA A 288 2.81 10.09 -20.43
CA ALA A 288 4.01 9.61 -19.78
C ALA A 288 3.68 8.67 -18.61
N VAL A 289 4.48 7.63 -18.43
CA VAL A 289 4.37 6.76 -17.24
C VAL A 289 4.99 7.47 -16.03
N PRO A 290 4.23 7.69 -14.95
CA PRO A 290 4.76 8.41 -13.79
C PRO A 290 5.97 7.70 -13.15
N PRO A 291 7.00 8.44 -12.70
CA PRO A 291 8.23 7.85 -12.15
C PRO A 291 8.01 6.87 -10.99
N HIS A 292 7.01 7.11 -10.15
CA HIS A 292 6.68 6.21 -9.04
C HIS A 292 6.08 4.87 -9.52
N VAL A 293 5.36 4.87 -10.65
CA VAL A 293 4.83 3.65 -11.29
C VAL A 293 5.98 2.80 -11.83
N VAL A 294 6.96 3.44 -12.47
CA VAL A 294 8.17 2.76 -12.98
C VAL A 294 8.97 2.13 -11.82
N ARG A 295 9.15 2.85 -10.70
CA ARG A 295 9.80 2.30 -9.51
C ARG A 295 9.06 1.08 -8.97
N ASN A 296 7.72 1.13 -8.90
CA ASN A 296 6.91 -0.01 -8.45
C ASN A 296 7.07 -1.22 -9.38
N ALA A 297 7.10 -0.99 -10.70
CA ALA A 297 7.30 -2.04 -11.71
C ALA A 297 8.69 -2.69 -11.57
N LEU A 298 9.76 -1.88 -11.38
CA LEU A 298 11.11 -2.38 -11.16
C LEU A 298 11.23 -3.21 -9.88
N ALA A 299 10.60 -2.76 -8.78
CA ALA A 299 10.58 -3.51 -7.52
C ALA A 299 9.82 -4.84 -7.66
N ALA A 300 8.67 -4.86 -8.33
CA ALA A 300 7.90 -6.06 -8.62
C ALA A 300 8.70 -7.03 -9.52
N ALA A 301 9.36 -6.51 -10.55
CA ALA A 301 10.24 -7.28 -11.42
C ALA A 301 11.39 -7.92 -10.65
N ALA A 302 12.07 -7.16 -9.77
CA ALA A 302 13.17 -7.68 -8.96
C ALA A 302 12.72 -8.83 -8.03
N LEU A 303 11.54 -8.71 -7.39
CA LEU A 303 10.97 -9.78 -6.57
C LEU A 303 10.63 -11.04 -7.39
N ALA A 304 10.04 -10.86 -8.57
CA ALA A 304 9.71 -11.96 -9.47
C ALA A 304 10.98 -12.68 -9.98
N LEU A 305 12.02 -11.92 -10.34
CA LEU A 305 13.33 -12.47 -10.75
C LEU A 305 14.00 -13.23 -9.59
N ALA A 306 13.91 -12.74 -8.35
CA ALA A 306 14.38 -13.43 -7.16
C ALA A 306 13.66 -14.78 -6.95
N HIS A 307 12.41 -14.90 -7.37
CA HIS A 307 11.65 -16.15 -7.38
C HIS A 307 12.00 -17.07 -8.57
N GLY A 308 12.80 -16.60 -9.52
CA GLY A 308 13.18 -17.36 -10.71
C GLY A 308 12.20 -17.23 -11.88
N VAL A 309 11.41 -16.16 -11.94
CA VAL A 309 10.54 -15.85 -13.09
C VAL A 309 11.40 -15.37 -14.26
N ASP A 310 11.13 -15.87 -15.45
CA ASP A 310 11.83 -15.43 -16.66
C ASP A 310 11.45 -14.01 -17.07
N PRO A 311 12.39 -13.21 -17.65
CA PRO A 311 12.14 -11.83 -18.09
C PRO A 311 10.92 -11.65 -19.01
N VAL A 312 10.61 -12.63 -19.87
CA VAL A 312 9.43 -12.58 -20.74
C VAL A 312 8.13 -12.48 -19.96
N HIS A 313 8.01 -13.22 -18.84
CA HIS A 313 6.81 -13.18 -18.00
C HIS A 313 6.75 -11.90 -17.16
N VAL A 314 7.89 -11.29 -16.84
CA VAL A 314 7.93 -9.96 -16.22
C VAL A 314 7.28 -8.96 -17.15
N ARG A 315 7.71 -8.90 -18.43
CA ARG A 315 7.11 -8.02 -19.44
C ARG A 315 5.62 -8.28 -19.62
N ASP A 316 5.25 -9.54 -19.82
CA ASP A 316 3.86 -9.92 -20.12
C ASP A 316 2.93 -9.61 -18.94
N GLY A 317 3.39 -9.84 -17.70
CA GLY A 317 2.65 -9.50 -16.50
C GLY A 317 2.52 -7.99 -16.25
N LEU A 318 3.57 -7.21 -16.51
CA LEU A 318 3.50 -5.75 -16.44
C LEU A 318 2.52 -5.17 -17.46
N ARG A 319 2.52 -5.70 -18.70
CA ARG A 319 1.58 -5.33 -19.76
C ARG A 319 0.13 -5.68 -19.43
N ALA A 320 -0.10 -6.81 -18.75
CA ALA A 320 -1.41 -7.28 -18.35
C ALA A 320 -1.96 -6.61 -17.08
N PHE A 321 -1.10 -5.92 -16.31
CA PHE A 321 -1.51 -5.30 -15.06
C PHE A 321 -2.48 -4.16 -15.29
N ALA A 322 -3.60 -4.18 -14.56
CA ALA A 322 -4.55 -3.07 -14.47
C ALA A 322 -4.55 -2.49 -13.05
N PRO A 323 -4.44 -1.17 -12.91
CA PRO A 323 -4.47 -0.55 -11.58
C PRO A 323 -5.83 -0.78 -10.91
N GLY A 324 -5.81 -0.95 -9.60
CA GLY A 324 -7.04 -0.96 -8.81
C GLY A 324 -7.73 0.42 -8.81
N ALA A 325 -9.00 0.45 -8.42
CA ALA A 325 -9.78 1.68 -8.28
C ALA A 325 -9.08 2.73 -7.38
N HIS A 326 -9.39 4.01 -7.59
CA HIS A 326 -8.92 5.15 -6.80
C HIS A 326 -7.39 5.39 -6.83
N ARG A 327 -6.72 5.08 -7.95
CA ARG A 327 -5.28 5.26 -8.17
C ARG A 327 -5.01 5.92 -9.50
N ILE A 328 -5.07 7.25 -9.52
CA ILE A 328 -4.90 8.08 -10.74
C ILE A 328 -5.82 7.60 -11.87
N VAL A 329 -7.09 7.36 -11.55
CA VAL A 329 -8.09 6.90 -12.52
C VAL A 329 -8.91 8.08 -13.00
N THR A 330 -9.01 8.30 -14.32
CA THR A 330 -9.94 9.28 -14.88
C THR A 330 -11.36 8.76 -14.72
N VAL A 331 -12.16 9.45 -13.88
CA VAL A 331 -13.57 9.06 -13.59
C VAL A 331 -14.58 9.76 -14.47
N GLY A 332 -14.16 10.75 -15.24
CA GLY A 332 -15.01 11.43 -16.24
C GLY A 332 -14.33 12.66 -16.85
N ARG A 333 -14.99 13.19 -17.89
CA ARG A 333 -14.65 14.49 -18.49
C ARG A 333 -15.90 15.36 -18.57
N VAL A 334 -15.79 16.61 -18.16
CA VAL A 334 -16.89 17.59 -18.23
C VAL A 334 -16.32 18.88 -18.80
N ASP A 335 -16.94 19.44 -19.84
CA ASP A 335 -16.52 20.68 -20.51
C ASP A 335 -15.01 20.66 -20.89
N GLY A 336 -14.48 19.52 -21.31
CA GLY A 336 -13.07 19.36 -21.65
C GLY A 336 -12.11 19.17 -20.46
N VAL A 337 -12.58 19.32 -19.22
CA VAL A 337 -11.80 19.12 -17.98
C VAL A 337 -11.82 17.64 -17.61
N ALA A 338 -10.65 17.06 -17.37
CA ALA A 338 -10.53 15.70 -16.86
C ALA A 338 -10.71 15.69 -15.33
N TYR A 339 -11.43 14.70 -14.82
CA TYR A 339 -11.58 14.45 -13.37
C TYR A 339 -10.86 13.15 -13.02
N VAL A 340 -9.86 13.24 -12.16
CA VAL A 340 -8.97 12.13 -11.82
C VAL A 340 -9.08 11.81 -10.33
N ASP A 341 -9.37 10.55 -10.05
CA ASP A 341 -9.47 10.02 -8.70
C ASP A 341 -8.17 9.31 -8.30
N ASP A 342 -7.48 9.88 -7.31
CA ASP A 342 -6.39 9.27 -6.57
C ASP A 342 -6.66 9.40 -5.06
N SER A 343 -7.87 9.03 -4.65
CA SER A 343 -8.28 9.06 -3.24
C SER A 343 -7.38 8.22 -2.32
N LYS A 344 -6.60 7.29 -2.89
CA LYS A 344 -5.59 6.50 -2.18
C LYS A 344 -4.36 7.31 -1.76
N ALA A 345 -4.13 8.51 -2.30
CA ALA A 345 -3.07 9.42 -1.88
C ALA A 345 -3.39 10.06 -0.51
N THR A 346 -3.30 9.28 0.56
CA THR A 346 -3.74 9.61 1.91
C THR A 346 -2.68 10.28 2.78
N ASN A 347 -1.52 10.61 2.23
CA ASN A 347 -0.46 11.38 2.89
C ASN A 347 0.22 12.36 1.94
N ALA A 348 1.01 13.29 2.49
CA ALA A 348 1.66 14.37 1.75
C ALA A 348 2.59 13.84 0.64
N HIS A 349 3.35 12.78 0.90
CA HIS A 349 4.29 12.21 -0.08
C HIS A 349 3.56 11.57 -1.27
N ALA A 350 2.45 10.85 -1.03
CA ALA A 350 1.63 10.28 -2.10
C ALA A 350 1.00 11.37 -2.97
N ALA A 351 0.42 12.41 -2.36
CA ALA A 351 -0.15 13.54 -3.09
C ALA A 351 0.92 14.30 -3.90
N ALA A 352 2.15 14.45 -3.37
CA ALA A 352 3.25 15.05 -4.11
C ALA A 352 3.61 14.24 -5.36
N ALA A 353 3.58 12.90 -5.27
CA ALA A 353 3.83 12.01 -6.40
C ALA A 353 2.72 12.11 -7.45
N SER A 354 1.44 12.17 -7.02
CA SER A 354 0.30 12.35 -7.91
C SER A 354 0.36 13.68 -8.67
N LEU A 355 0.58 14.78 -7.95
CA LEU A 355 0.69 16.13 -8.55
C LEU A 355 1.85 16.23 -9.55
N ALA A 356 2.94 15.49 -9.34
CA ALA A 356 4.09 15.48 -10.24
C ALA A 356 3.79 14.94 -11.64
N ALA A 357 2.69 14.20 -11.82
CA ALA A 357 2.27 13.63 -13.10
C ALA A 357 1.58 14.65 -14.03
N PHE A 358 1.39 15.89 -13.59
CA PHE A 358 0.64 16.91 -14.33
C PHE A 358 1.52 18.10 -14.70
N GLY A 359 1.13 18.82 -15.74
CA GLY A 359 1.81 20.02 -16.22
C GLY A 359 1.70 21.23 -15.28
N GLU A 360 2.44 22.29 -15.58
CA GLU A 360 2.40 23.55 -14.82
C GLU A 360 1.01 24.20 -14.89
N ALA A 361 0.54 24.74 -13.77
CA ALA A 361 -0.74 25.43 -13.60
C ALA A 361 -1.95 24.70 -14.20
N SER A 362 -1.90 23.37 -14.27
CA SER A 362 -2.93 22.52 -14.91
C SER A 362 -3.85 21.81 -13.92
N VAL A 363 -3.57 21.86 -12.61
CA VAL A 363 -4.31 21.08 -11.61
C VAL A 363 -5.17 21.95 -10.73
N VAL A 364 -6.48 21.64 -10.69
CA VAL A 364 -7.36 22.04 -9.57
C VAL A 364 -7.34 20.86 -8.58
N TRP A 365 -6.72 21.08 -7.44
CA TRP A 365 -6.43 20.05 -6.46
C TRP A 365 -7.52 19.97 -5.38
N VAL A 366 -8.20 18.83 -5.26
CA VAL A 366 -9.13 18.53 -4.16
C VAL A 366 -8.37 17.80 -3.08
N ALA A 367 -8.21 18.42 -1.90
CA ALA A 367 -7.33 17.96 -0.85
C ALA A 367 -7.92 18.12 0.56
N GLY A 368 -7.33 17.40 1.54
CA GLY A 368 -7.72 17.48 2.95
C GLY A 368 -8.43 16.23 3.46
N GLY A 369 -8.73 16.24 4.73
CA GLY A 369 -9.21 15.13 5.54
C GLY A 369 -8.62 15.22 6.93
N LEU A 370 -8.30 14.09 7.55
CA LEU A 370 -7.65 13.99 8.86
C LEU A 370 -6.13 14.01 8.69
N ALA A 371 -5.48 15.10 9.12
CA ALA A 371 -4.04 15.34 8.93
C ALA A 371 -3.14 14.48 9.85
N LYS A 372 -3.64 14.05 11.02
CA LYS A 372 -2.88 13.20 11.99
C LYS A 372 -1.49 13.77 12.34
N GLY A 373 -1.40 15.09 12.52
CA GLY A 373 -0.14 15.75 12.82
C GLY A 373 0.83 15.93 11.64
N ALA A 374 0.41 15.58 10.41
CA ALA A 374 1.23 15.80 9.22
C ALA A 374 1.42 17.28 8.92
N THR A 375 2.60 17.62 8.36
CA THR A 375 2.93 18.93 7.81
C THR A 375 2.91 18.88 6.28
N PHE A 376 2.54 19.99 5.65
CA PHE A 376 2.37 20.04 4.19
C PHE A 376 3.28 21.06 3.50
N ASP A 377 4.16 21.71 4.24
CA ASP A 377 5.06 22.78 3.74
C ASP A 377 5.93 22.30 2.59
N GLU A 378 6.53 21.12 2.73
CA GLU A 378 7.38 20.53 1.70
C GLU A 378 6.59 20.15 0.45
N LEU A 379 5.42 19.51 0.62
CA LEU A 379 4.51 19.18 -0.48
C LEU A 379 4.13 20.41 -1.29
N VAL A 380 3.65 21.45 -0.61
CA VAL A 380 3.19 22.69 -1.29
C VAL A 380 4.37 23.37 -1.99
N ARG A 381 5.53 23.50 -1.32
CA ARG A 381 6.72 24.11 -1.90
C ARG A 381 7.19 23.36 -3.17
N ALA A 382 7.15 22.04 -3.14
CA ALA A 382 7.62 21.19 -4.23
C ALA A 382 6.65 21.12 -5.43
N ARG A 383 5.37 21.45 -5.25
CA ARG A 383 4.31 21.23 -6.27
C ARG A 383 3.44 22.44 -6.55
N ARG A 384 3.72 23.61 -5.97
CA ARG A 384 2.95 24.85 -6.19
C ARG A 384 2.83 25.23 -7.67
N ASP A 385 3.87 24.91 -8.46
CA ASP A 385 3.95 25.16 -9.90
C ASP A 385 2.89 24.39 -10.70
N ARG A 386 2.37 23.29 -10.16
CA ARG A 386 1.31 22.47 -10.78
C ARG A 386 -0.08 23.01 -10.50
N LEU A 387 -0.22 23.80 -9.41
CA LEU A 387 -1.51 24.19 -8.88
C LEU A 387 -2.10 25.39 -9.65
N ARG A 388 -3.31 25.20 -10.12
CA ARG A 388 -4.19 26.24 -10.65
C ARG A 388 -5.15 26.78 -9.57
N GLY A 389 -5.59 25.92 -8.68
CA GLY A 389 -6.45 26.19 -7.55
C GLY A 389 -6.55 25.00 -6.63
N VAL A 390 -7.03 25.22 -5.41
CA VAL A 390 -7.18 24.18 -4.40
C VAL A 390 -8.58 24.24 -3.78
N VAL A 391 -9.21 23.09 -3.62
CA VAL A 391 -10.45 22.92 -2.88
C VAL A 391 -10.16 22.06 -1.65
N LEU A 392 -10.32 22.63 -0.46
CA LEU A 392 -10.06 21.95 0.80
C LEU A 392 -11.34 21.33 1.36
N ILE A 393 -11.27 20.04 1.64
CA ILE A 393 -12.29 19.25 2.34
C ILE A 393 -11.75 18.75 3.69
N GLY A 394 -12.56 18.04 4.46
CA GLY A 394 -12.14 17.46 5.74
C GLY A 394 -12.41 18.38 6.93
N VAL A 395 -12.25 17.83 8.13
CA VAL A 395 -12.42 18.58 9.38
C VAL A 395 -11.14 19.28 9.80
N ASP A 396 -9.97 18.75 9.44
CA ASP A 396 -8.65 19.28 9.81
C ASP A 396 -7.95 19.94 8.60
N ARG A 397 -8.53 21.07 8.14
CA ARG A 397 -8.04 21.82 6.96
C ARG A 397 -6.88 22.76 7.27
N ALA A 398 -6.76 23.20 8.53
CA ALA A 398 -5.84 24.26 8.93
C ALA A 398 -4.38 23.98 8.53
N PRO A 399 -3.78 22.80 8.77
CA PRO A 399 -2.39 22.54 8.42
C PRO A 399 -2.08 22.73 6.93
N LEU A 400 -2.98 22.26 6.05
CA LEU A 400 -2.79 22.39 4.60
C LEU A 400 -3.09 23.81 4.11
N ARG A 401 -4.15 24.46 4.61
CA ARG A 401 -4.46 25.87 4.33
C ARG A 401 -3.28 26.76 4.66
N ASP A 402 -2.71 26.61 5.86
CA ASP A 402 -1.61 27.44 6.35
C ASP A 402 -0.32 27.21 5.56
N ALA A 403 -0.07 25.98 5.10
CA ALA A 403 1.04 25.66 4.19
C ALA A 403 0.85 26.32 2.81
N LEU A 404 -0.38 26.30 2.26
CA LEU A 404 -0.74 26.98 1.00
C LEU A 404 -0.55 28.48 1.12
N ALA A 405 -1.03 29.11 2.20
CA ALA A 405 -0.86 30.54 2.45
C ALA A 405 0.61 30.96 2.51
N ARG A 406 1.49 30.11 3.07
CA ARG A 406 2.93 30.40 3.17
C ARG A 406 3.69 30.21 1.86
N HIS A 407 3.36 29.17 1.08
CA HIS A 407 4.21 28.69 -0.02
C HIS A 407 3.61 28.85 -1.42
N ALA A 408 2.29 29.10 -1.49
CA ALA A 408 1.53 29.30 -2.73
C ALA A 408 0.43 30.37 -2.58
N PRO A 409 0.77 31.59 -2.10
CA PRO A 409 -0.23 32.64 -1.77
C PRO A 409 -1.03 33.10 -2.99
N ASP A 410 -0.51 32.94 -4.19
CA ASP A 410 -1.18 33.35 -5.44
C ASP A 410 -2.16 32.28 -5.96
N VAL A 411 -2.18 31.07 -5.38
CA VAL A 411 -3.09 29.99 -5.76
C VAL A 411 -4.43 30.16 -5.03
N PRO A 412 -5.55 30.27 -5.76
CA PRO A 412 -6.86 30.40 -5.13
C PRO A 412 -7.21 29.13 -4.34
N VAL A 413 -7.64 29.33 -3.08
CA VAL A 413 -8.03 28.26 -2.16
C VAL A 413 -9.49 28.46 -1.76
N ILE A 414 -10.31 27.42 -1.89
CA ILE A 414 -11.70 27.37 -1.46
C ILE A 414 -11.84 26.30 -0.38
N GLU A 415 -12.40 26.65 0.78
CA GLU A 415 -12.70 25.69 1.84
C GLU A 415 -14.17 25.26 1.76
N VAL A 416 -14.40 23.95 1.67
CA VAL A 416 -15.74 23.37 1.69
C VAL A 416 -16.01 22.77 3.06
N ALA A 417 -16.91 23.40 3.81
CA ALA A 417 -17.41 22.86 5.08
C ALA A 417 -18.44 21.75 4.84
N ALA A 418 -18.57 20.82 5.78
CA ALA A 418 -19.71 19.90 5.80
C ALA A 418 -21.01 20.71 5.86
N GLY A 419 -21.92 20.47 4.91
CA GLY A 419 -23.24 21.13 4.84
C GLY A 419 -24.34 20.17 5.29
N GLU A 420 -25.41 20.70 5.84
CA GLU A 420 -26.56 19.90 6.27
C GLU A 420 -27.42 19.39 5.11
N THR A 421 -27.37 20.05 3.95
CA THR A 421 -28.25 19.79 2.80
C THR A 421 -27.59 19.19 1.59
N GLU A 422 -26.28 19.29 1.44
CA GLU A 422 -25.56 18.79 0.27
C GLU A 422 -24.26 18.07 0.68
N PRO A 423 -23.96 16.88 0.09
CA PRO A 423 -22.73 16.14 0.41
C PRO A 423 -21.47 16.99 0.12
N VAL A 424 -20.50 16.91 1.04
CA VAL A 424 -19.24 17.69 0.94
C VAL A 424 -18.53 17.49 -0.39
N MET A 425 -18.52 16.27 -0.93
CA MET A 425 -17.85 15.98 -2.20
C MET A 425 -18.56 16.59 -3.41
N THR A 426 -19.89 16.64 -3.41
CA THR A 426 -20.66 17.32 -4.47
C THR A 426 -20.29 18.79 -4.55
N ARG A 427 -20.24 19.48 -3.41
CA ARG A 427 -19.80 20.88 -3.33
C ARG A 427 -18.36 21.07 -3.74
N ALA A 428 -17.46 20.17 -3.31
CA ALA A 428 -16.05 20.23 -3.67
C ALA A 428 -15.85 20.12 -5.19
N VAL A 429 -16.56 19.21 -5.85
CA VAL A 429 -16.52 19.03 -7.30
C VAL A 429 -17.09 20.24 -8.05
N GLN A 430 -18.17 20.86 -7.55
CA GLN A 430 -18.73 22.07 -8.13
C GLN A 430 -17.75 23.26 -8.04
N GLU A 431 -17.11 23.46 -6.87
CA GLU A 431 -16.12 24.53 -6.70
C GLU A 431 -14.86 24.26 -7.55
N ALA A 432 -14.44 23.00 -7.65
CA ALA A 432 -13.33 22.62 -8.52
C ALA A 432 -13.64 22.91 -10.00
N ARG A 433 -14.89 22.65 -10.45
CA ARG A 433 -15.35 23.01 -11.80
C ARG A 433 -15.26 24.53 -12.05
N ARG A 434 -15.66 25.36 -11.05
CA ARG A 434 -15.56 26.82 -11.17
C ARG A 434 -14.11 27.30 -11.34
N LEU A 435 -13.19 26.75 -10.53
CA LEU A 435 -11.75 27.06 -10.65
C LEU A 435 -11.17 26.59 -12.00
N ALA A 436 -11.62 25.44 -12.51
CA ALA A 436 -11.19 24.92 -13.79
C ALA A 436 -11.69 25.76 -14.96
N ALA A 437 -12.93 26.26 -14.92
CA ALA A 437 -13.54 27.10 -15.97
C ALA A 437 -12.79 28.41 -16.23
N GLY A 438 -12.01 28.93 -15.26
CA GLY A 438 -11.16 30.10 -15.43
C GLY A 438 -9.87 29.86 -16.25
N ALA A 439 -9.70 28.68 -16.87
CA ALA A 439 -8.51 28.40 -17.68
C ALA A 439 -8.51 29.11 -19.03
N PRO A 440 -7.34 29.57 -19.51
CA PRO A 440 -7.23 30.03 -20.88
C PRO A 440 -7.59 28.91 -21.88
N ALA A 441 -8.20 29.29 -22.99
CA ALA A 441 -8.56 28.32 -24.01
C ALA A 441 -7.33 27.53 -24.51
N GLY A 442 -7.45 26.20 -24.60
CA GLY A 442 -6.39 25.32 -25.07
C GLY A 442 -5.41 24.84 -23.99
N VAL A 443 -5.50 25.30 -22.75
CA VAL A 443 -4.72 24.76 -21.64
C VAL A 443 -5.44 23.55 -21.05
N PRO A 444 -4.84 22.34 -21.06
CA PRO A 444 -5.45 21.18 -20.44
C PRO A 444 -5.55 21.36 -18.93
N VAL A 445 -6.74 21.19 -18.36
CA VAL A 445 -6.99 21.27 -16.92
C VAL A 445 -7.49 19.93 -16.41
N THR A 446 -6.98 19.57 -15.25
CA THR A 446 -7.42 18.36 -14.51
C THR A 446 -7.91 18.75 -13.12
N VAL A 447 -9.09 18.28 -12.73
CA VAL A 447 -9.52 18.24 -11.33
C VAL A 447 -9.00 16.92 -10.73
N LEU A 448 -8.05 17.03 -9.79
CA LEU A 448 -7.40 15.89 -9.15
C LEU A 448 -7.84 15.74 -7.70
N LEU A 449 -8.47 14.63 -7.35
CA LEU A 449 -8.65 14.21 -5.98
C LEU A 449 -7.39 13.46 -5.53
N ALA A 450 -6.48 14.12 -4.81
CA ALA A 450 -5.30 13.53 -4.17
C ALA A 450 -5.20 14.10 -2.75
N PRO A 451 -5.93 13.56 -1.78
CA PRO A 451 -6.30 14.27 -0.55
C PRO A 451 -5.17 14.64 0.38
N ALA A 452 -3.99 14.03 0.27
CA ALA A 452 -2.85 14.19 1.18
C ALA A 452 -3.15 13.86 2.65
N SER A 453 -4.36 13.41 2.97
CA SER A 453 -4.87 13.17 4.32
C SER A 453 -5.78 11.95 4.37
N ALA A 454 -5.91 11.33 5.55
CA ALA A 454 -6.82 10.21 5.75
C ALA A 454 -8.28 10.64 5.60
N SER A 455 -9.18 9.69 5.28
CA SER A 455 -10.57 9.95 4.92
C SER A 455 -11.57 9.82 6.08
N MET A 456 -11.16 9.21 7.19
CA MET A 456 -12.07 8.68 8.23
C MET A 456 -12.76 9.75 9.09
N ASP A 457 -12.57 11.01 8.78
CA ASP A 457 -13.29 12.14 9.37
C ASP A 457 -14.64 12.42 8.69
N GLN A 458 -14.75 12.21 7.39
CA GLN A 458 -15.95 12.49 6.59
C GLN A 458 -16.43 11.29 5.75
N PHE A 459 -15.60 10.26 5.58
CA PHE A 459 -15.89 9.07 4.78
C PHE A 459 -15.43 7.81 5.51
N ALA A 460 -16.16 6.70 5.35
CA ALA A 460 -15.84 5.43 5.98
C ALA A 460 -14.47 4.85 5.55
N SER A 461 -14.00 5.22 4.36
CA SER A 461 -12.71 4.78 3.80
C SER A 461 -12.26 5.71 2.67
N TYR A 462 -10.99 5.56 2.23
CA TYR A 462 -10.53 6.23 1.01
C TYR A 462 -11.33 5.79 -0.23
N ALA A 463 -11.80 4.54 -0.28
CA ALA A 463 -12.61 4.05 -1.37
C ALA A 463 -13.98 4.76 -1.39
N ALA A 464 -14.66 4.85 -0.24
CA ALA A 464 -15.91 5.60 -0.14
C ALA A 464 -15.76 7.09 -0.54
N ARG A 465 -14.60 7.70 -0.24
CA ARG A 465 -14.28 9.08 -0.68
C ARG A 465 -14.11 9.17 -2.19
N GLY A 466 -13.42 8.22 -2.82
CA GLY A 466 -13.26 8.15 -4.26
C GLY A 466 -14.57 7.85 -4.99
N ASP A 467 -15.39 6.93 -4.46
CA ASP A 467 -16.73 6.66 -4.99
C ASP A 467 -17.63 7.89 -4.96
N ALA A 468 -17.58 8.65 -3.85
CA ALA A 468 -18.32 9.90 -3.72
C ALA A 468 -17.85 10.95 -4.75
N PHE A 469 -16.53 11.03 -5.02
CA PHE A 469 -15.98 11.91 -6.05
C PHE A 469 -16.47 11.50 -7.45
N ALA A 470 -16.36 10.23 -7.79
CA ALA A 470 -16.83 9.71 -9.07
C ALA A 470 -18.36 9.92 -9.25
N ALA A 471 -19.14 9.74 -8.19
CA ALA A 471 -20.58 10.00 -8.21
C ALA A 471 -20.89 11.49 -8.42
N ALA A 472 -20.18 12.39 -7.74
CA ALA A 472 -20.33 13.83 -7.90
C ALA A 472 -19.97 14.30 -9.33
N VAL A 473 -18.92 13.73 -9.92
CA VAL A 473 -18.53 14.01 -11.31
C VAL A 473 -19.59 13.54 -12.30
N ARG A 474 -20.14 12.33 -12.13
CA ARG A 474 -21.27 11.84 -12.96
C ARG A 474 -22.50 12.76 -12.87
N ALA A 475 -22.79 13.28 -11.68
CA ALA A 475 -23.90 14.21 -11.49
C ALA A 475 -23.72 15.55 -12.22
N LEU A 476 -22.48 15.94 -12.59
CA LEU A 476 -22.23 17.12 -13.44
C LEU A 476 -22.61 16.90 -14.92
N GLY A 477 -23.05 15.70 -15.31
CA GLY A 477 -23.35 15.35 -16.70
C GLY A 477 -22.09 14.96 -17.49
N ALA A 478 -21.12 14.31 -16.83
CA ALA A 478 -19.93 13.81 -17.48
C ALA A 478 -20.29 12.79 -18.56
N ASP A 479 -19.74 12.94 -19.77
CA ASP A 479 -19.65 11.85 -20.70
C ASP A 479 -18.75 10.78 -20.07
N GLY A 480 -19.38 9.71 -19.55
CA GLY A 480 -18.66 8.66 -18.85
C GLY A 480 -17.62 8.06 -19.77
N VAL A 481 -16.39 7.90 -19.27
CA VAL A 481 -15.47 6.92 -19.86
C VAL A 481 -16.13 5.57 -19.66
N SER A 482 -16.74 5.01 -20.70
CA SER A 482 -17.19 3.61 -20.69
C SER A 482 -16.02 2.75 -20.22
N PRO A 483 -16.23 1.79 -19.30
CA PRO A 483 -15.28 0.71 -19.12
C PRO A 483 -15.03 0.16 -20.54
N ARG A 484 -13.76 -0.02 -20.91
CA ARG A 484 -13.39 -0.55 -22.23
C ARG A 484 -14.27 -1.77 -22.48
N ASP A 485 -14.94 -1.77 -23.63
CA ASP A 485 -15.62 -2.93 -24.18
C ASP A 485 -14.62 -4.10 -24.14
N ASP A 486 -14.80 -5.00 -23.19
CA ASP A 486 -14.19 -6.31 -23.21
C ASP A 486 -14.72 -6.97 -24.49
N GLY A 487 -13.82 -7.26 -25.42
CA GLY A 487 -14.10 -7.73 -26.75
C GLY A 487 -15.02 -8.96 -26.79
N PRO A 488 -15.51 -9.36 -27.99
CA PRO A 488 -16.69 -10.19 -28.12
C PRO A 488 -16.57 -11.53 -27.42
N GLU A 489 -17.60 -11.85 -26.62
CA GLU A 489 -17.88 -13.18 -26.12
C GLU A 489 -17.65 -14.22 -27.22
N ALA A 490 -16.71 -15.12 -27.02
CA ALA A 490 -16.66 -16.36 -27.76
C ALA A 490 -17.90 -17.19 -27.35
N THR A 491 -18.90 -17.17 -28.19
CA THR A 491 -20.06 -18.06 -28.13
C THR A 491 -19.66 -19.48 -28.62
N PRO A 492 -20.38 -20.52 -28.21
CA PRO A 492 -19.95 -21.81 -27.65
C PRO A 492 -19.27 -22.75 -28.61
#